data_94f8356a32573a08697016412befe201
#
_entry.id   94f8356a32573a08697016412befe201
#
_cell.length_a   1.000
_cell.length_b   1.000
_cell.length_c   1.000
_cell.angle_alpha   90.00
_cell.angle_beta   90.00
_cell.angle_gamma   90.00
#
_symmetry.space_group_name_H-M   'P 1'
#
loop_
_entity.id
_entity.type
_entity.pdbx_description
1 polymer ?
#
loop_
_entity_poly.entity_id
_entity_poly.type
_entity_poly.pdbx_seq_one_letter_code
_entity_poly.pdbx_strand_id
1 'polypeptide(L)'
;MMKDLISIITPTYNCGQFIEDTIKSVVKQTYQSWEMIIVDDCSSDNTKEIVEKYTSQDKRIKYHVLQENSGAAVARTKAMELSVGSYMAFLDSDDLWPENKLESQMNFMKENNYAFTCTDYEQIDEKNNSLNKIIKTKKKTNYNGVLLSCPIGNSTVMYNVEKLGKFAVPNIRKRNDDALWLQILKKEKYVYGMPNVLMQYRVRNNSISSNKVDLIRYHWYLYREIENLSVFRSVFHICFWIFLKLSRIK
;
A
#
# COMPACT_ATOMS: atom_id res chain seq x y z
N MET A 1 -3.26 12.43 -17.94
CA MET A 1 -2.45 11.29 -17.42
C MET A 1 -1.54 10.77 -18.52
N MET A 2 -0.32 10.36 -18.18
CA MET A 2 0.64 9.82 -19.16
C MET A 2 0.35 8.32 -19.33
N LYS A 3 0.11 7.93 -20.58
CA LYS A 3 -0.25 6.55 -20.94
C LYS A 3 0.85 5.57 -20.53
N ASP A 4 0.46 4.45 -19.92
CA ASP A 4 1.33 3.36 -19.45
C ASP A 4 2.39 3.78 -18.41
N LEU A 5 2.35 5.02 -17.90
CA LEU A 5 3.19 5.45 -16.78
C LEU A 5 2.60 4.94 -15.46
N ILE A 6 3.45 4.35 -14.62
CA ILE A 6 3.09 3.91 -13.27
C ILE A 6 3.59 4.96 -12.28
N SER A 7 2.68 5.56 -11.51
CA SER A 7 3.04 6.40 -10.37
C SER A 7 3.13 5.54 -9.11
N ILE A 8 4.32 5.49 -8.51
CA ILE A 8 4.59 4.76 -7.26
C ILE A 8 4.40 5.74 -6.10
N ILE A 9 3.46 5.41 -5.23
CA ILE A 9 3.01 6.24 -4.11
C ILE A 9 3.70 5.77 -2.83
N THR A 10 4.60 6.61 -2.30
CA THR A 10 5.44 6.25 -1.15
C THR A 10 5.36 7.32 -0.06
N PRO A 11 4.46 7.16 0.93
CA PRO A 11 4.51 7.98 2.14
C PRO A 11 5.71 7.56 2.99
N THR A 12 6.38 8.52 3.63
CA THR A 12 7.50 8.23 4.53
C THR A 12 7.45 9.08 5.78
N TYR A 13 7.94 8.54 6.90
CA TYR A 13 8.14 9.26 8.15
C TYR A 13 9.19 8.54 9.00
N ASN A 14 10.30 9.23 9.32
CA ASN A 14 11.42 8.68 10.11
C ASN A 14 11.82 7.28 9.64
N CYS A 15 12.15 7.15 8.36
CA CYS A 15 12.45 5.88 7.70
C CYS A 15 13.87 5.82 7.10
N GLY A 16 14.80 6.66 7.59
CA GLY A 16 16.18 6.75 7.10
C GLY A 16 16.92 5.40 7.10
N GLN A 17 16.56 4.50 8.00
CA GLN A 17 17.15 3.16 8.06
C GLN A 17 16.79 2.28 6.84
N PHE A 18 15.62 2.49 6.20
CA PHE A 18 15.08 1.56 5.21
C PHE A 18 14.84 2.18 3.84
N ILE A 19 14.57 3.49 3.79
CA ILE A 19 14.12 4.17 2.57
C ILE A 19 15.11 4.03 1.41
N GLU A 20 16.41 3.93 1.70
CA GLU A 20 17.43 3.73 0.68
C GLU A 20 17.24 2.41 -0.07
N ASP A 21 16.99 1.31 0.65
CA ASP A 21 16.75 0.01 0.05
C ASP A 21 15.45 0.00 -0.76
N THR A 22 14.39 0.66 -0.24
CA THR A 22 13.12 0.83 -0.94
C THR A 22 13.32 1.55 -2.28
N ILE A 23 14.03 2.68 -2.31
CA ILE A 23 14.32 3.43 -3.54
C ILE A 23 15.15 2.56 -4.50
N LYS A 24 16.20 1.88 -4.03
CA LYS A 24 17.01 0.97 -4.84
C LYS A 24 16.18 -0.12 -5.50
N SER A 25 15.19 -0.66 -4.81
CA SER A 25 14.29 -1.69 -5.34
C SER A 25 13.42 -1.18 -6.50
N VAL A 26 13.07 0.11 -6.48
CA VAL A 26 12.33 0.78 -7.57
C VAL A 26 13.25 1.11 -8.75
N VAL A 27 14.44 1.63 -8.49
CA VAL A 27 15.40 1.97 -9.56
C VAL A 27 15.80 0.74 -10.39
N LYS A 28 15.84 -0.46 -9.77
CA LYS A 28 16.15 -1.72 -10.43
C LYS A 28 14.99 -2.35 -11.21
N GLN A 29 13.81 -1.76 -11.22
CA GLN A 29 12.66 -2.35 -11.92
C GLN A 29 12.94 -2.50 -13.42
N THR A 30 12.57 -3.68 -13.98
CA THR A 30 12.70 -3.96 -15.43
C THR A 30 11.77 -3.07 -16.26
N TYR A 31 10.58 -2.76 -15.75
CA TYR A 31 9.67 -1.80 -16.37
C TYR A 31 10.14 -0.37 -16.10
N GLN A 32 10.49 0.37 -17.16
CA GLN A 32 11.15 1.69 -17.04
C GLN A 32 10.20 2.89 -17.04
N SER A 33 8.92 2.73 -17.43
CA SER A 33 7.94 3.82 -17.48
C SER A 33 7.27 4.02 -16.12
N TRP A 34 8.01 4.57 -15.15
CA TRP A 34 7.52 4.87 -13.81
C TRP A 34 7.99 6.24 -13.32
N GLU A 35 7.26 6.79 -12.39
CA GLU A 35 7.67 7.85 -11.48
C GLU A 35 7.47 7.40 -10.03
N MET A 36 8.34 7.80 -9.12
CA MET A 36 8.20 7.55 -7.68
C MET A 36 7.97 8.86 -6.95
N ILE A 37 6.85 8.96 -6.24
CA ILE A 37 6.46 10.17 -5.51
C ILE A 37 6.56 9.85 -4.02
N ILE A 38 7.63 10.36 -3.40
CA ILE A 38 7.90 10.22 -1.97
C ILE A 38 7.36 11.47 -1.28
N VAL A 39 6.38 11.28 -0.40
CA VAL A 39 5.85 12.36 0.45
C VAL A 39 6.25 12.09 1.89
N ASP A 40 7.04 12.99 2.43
CA ASP A 40 7.57 12.95 3.78
C ASP A 40 6.67 13.71 4.75
N ASP A 41 6.23 13.01 5.77
CA ASP A 41 5.36 13.51 6.83
C ASP A 41 6.15 14.19 7.96
N CYS A 42 7.08 15.10 7.59
CA CYS A 42 7.97 15.84 8.49
C CYS A 42 8.95 14.96 9.27
N SER A 43 9.75 14.14 8.58
CA SER A 43 10.82 13.36 9.22
C SER A 43 11.84 14.25 9.92
N SER A 44 12.33 13.78 11.06
CA SER A 44 13.37 14.42 11.88
C SER A 44 14.70 13.65 11.87
N ASP A 45 14.73 12.48 11.22
CA ASP A 45 15.94 11.68 11.02
C ASP A 45 16.60 12.02 9.66
N ASN A 46 17.54 11.19 9.20
CA ASN A 46 18.26 11.38 7.94
C ASN A 46 17.48 10.95 6.69
N THR A 47 16.15 10.71 6.79
CA THR A 47 15.28 10.34 5.65
C THR A 47 15.43 11.34 4.49
N LYS A 48 15.35 12.64 4.80
CA LYS A 48 15.45 13.73 3.81
C LYS A 48 16.76 13.65 3.03
N GLU A 49 17.88 13.59 3.73
CA GLU A 49 19.21 13.58 3.10
C GLU A 49 19.38 12.41 2.13
N ILE A 50 18.88 11.23 2.53
CA ILE A 50 18.92 10.04 1.69
C ILE A 50 18.07 10.23 0.44
N VAL A 51 16.83 10.71 0.58
CA VAL A 51 15.92 10.86 -0.57
C VAL A 51 16.45 11.92 -1.54
N GLU A 52 16.94 13.07 -1.06
CA GLU A 52 17.49 14.15 -1.88
C GLU A 52 18.69 13.70 -2.72
N LYS A 53 19.53 12.80 -2.20
CA LYS A 53 20.61 12.17 -2.97
C LYS A 53 20.07 11.45 -4.22
N TYR A 54 18.96 10.69 -4.10
CA TYR A 54 18.38 9.96 -5.23
C TYR A 54 17.60 10.88 -6.19
N THR A 55 16.90 11.89 -5.70
CA THR A 55 16.21 12.86 -6.57
C THR A 55 17.17 13.67 -7.43
N SER A 56 18.39 13.89 -6.96
CA SER A 56 19.43 14.56 -7.74
C SER A 56 19.97 13.70 -8.90
N GLN A 57 19.93 12.36 -8.76
CA GLN A 57 20.46 11.39 -9.71
C GLN A 57 19.42 10.90 -10.72
N ASP A 58 18.15 10.77 -10.30
CA ASP A 58 17.06 10.26 -11.14
C ASP A 58 15.82 11.17 -11.07
N LYS A 59 15.51 11.84 -12.18
CA LYS A 59 14.38 12.78 -12.29
C LYS A 59 13.00 12.11 -12.20
N ARG A 60 12.93 10.78 -12.27
CA ARG A 60 11.69 10.03 -12.05
C ARG A 60 11.31 9.96 -10.57
N ILE A 61 12.25 10.22 -9.66
CA ILE A 61 12.03 10.26 -8.21
C ILE A 61 11.72 11.71 -7.81
N LYS A 62 10.56 11.91 -7.20
CA LYS A 62 10.07 13.20 -6.74
C LYS A 62 9.92 13.18 -5.23
N TYR A 63 10.34 14.24 -4.56
CA TYR A 63 10.27 14.37 -3.12
C TYR A 63 9.45 15.59 -2.72
N HIS A 64 8.56 15.40 -1.76
CA HIS A 64 7.75 16.48 -1.20
C HIS A 64 7.66 16.30 0.32
N VAL A 65 7.92 17.37 1.07
CA VAL A 65 7.82 17.40 2.53
C VAL A 65 6.53 18.12 2.91
N LEU A 66 5.72 17.54 3.80
CA LEU A 66 4.54 18.21 4.36
C LEU A 66 4.98 19.31 5.34
N GLN A 67 4.09 20.27 5.60
CA GLN A 67 4.38 21.37 6.54
C GLN A 67 4.36 20.93 8.00
N GLU A 68 3.59 19.89 8.30
CA GLU A 68 3.44 19.30 9.64
C GLU A 68 3.20 17.80 9.55
N ASN A 69 3.46 17.08 10.64
CA ASN A 69 3.17 15.65 10.73
C ASN A 69 1.65 15.42 10.75
N SER A 70 1.10 14.98 9.63
CA SER A 70 -0.35 14.82 9.39
C SER A 70 -0.78 13.36 9.27
N GLY A 71 0.16 12.42 9.27
CA GLY A 71 -0.07 10.97 9.19
C GLY A 71 -0.01 10.41 7.77
N ALA A 72 0.22 9.09 7.70
CA ALA A 72 0.43 8.37 6.44
C ALA A 72 -0.72 8.52 5.43
N ALA A 73 -1.96 8.70 5.89
CA ALA A 73 -3.12 8.90 5.01
C ALA A 73 -3.02 10.23 4.23
N VAL A 74 -2.62 11.31 4.89
CA VAL A 74 -2.44 12.63 4.28
C VAL A 74 -1.25 12.60 3.33
N ALA A 75 -0.12 12.04 3.76
CA ALA A 75 1.06 11.91 2.91
C ALA A 75 0.76 11.07 1.66
N ARG A 76 0.04 9.95 1.80
CA ARG A 76 -0.39 9.09 0.68
C ARG A 76 -1.33 9.84 -0.26
N THR A 77 -2.32 10.56 0.25
CA THR A 77 -3.23 11.39 -0.56
C THR A 77 -2.45 12.42 -1.35
N LYS A 78 -1.52 13.13 -0.71
CA LYS A 78 -0.68 14.13 -1.38
C LYS A 78 0.16 13.51 -2.50
N ALA A 79 0.75 12.34 -2.29
CA ALA A 79 1.49 11.64 -3.33
C ALA A 79 0.58 11.25 -4.51
N MET A 80 -0.65 10.78 -4.24
CA MET A 80 -1.64 10.46 -5.27
C MET A 80 -2.10 11.70 -6.06
N GLU A 81 -2.24 12.85 -5.41
CA GLU A 81 -2.57 14.12 -6.07
C GLU A 81 -1.48 14.55 -7.06
N LEU A 82 -0.20 14.45 -6.63
CA LEU A 82 0.96 14.83 -7.42
C LEU A 82 1.26 13.88 -8.59
N SER A 83 0.68 12.68 -8.58
CA SER A 83 0.91 11.65 -9.60
C SER A 83 0.33 12.04 -10.97
N VAL A 84 0.99 11.61 -12.05
CA VAL A 84 0.53 11.88 -13.44
C VAL A 84 0.35 10.60 -14.27
N GLY A 85 0.69 9.43 -13.72
CA GLY A 85 0.59 8.14 -14.39
C GLY A 85 -0.85 7.65 -14.59
N SER A 86 -1.05 6.82 -15.61
CA SER A 86 -2.31 6.12 -15.86
C SER A 86 -2.53 4.90 -14.96
N TYR A 87 -1.49 4.48 -14.24
CA TYR A 87 -1.54 3.46 -13.20
C TYR A 87 -0.96 4.00 -11.90
N MET A 88 -1.49 3.54 -10.77
CA MET A 88 -0.91 3.78 -9.44
C MET A 88 -0.50 2.47 -8.80
N ALA A 89 0.71 2.43 -8.26
CA ALA A 89 1.21 1.37 -7.39
C ALA A 89 1.59 1.96 -6.03
N PHE A 90 1.44 1.19 -4.97
CA PHE A 90 1.73 1.63 -3.61
C PHE A 90 2.95 0.90 -3.09
N LEU A 91 3.83 1.63 -2.42
CA LEU A 91 5.04 1.08 -1.80
C LEU A 91 5.32 1.84 -0.50
N ASP A 92 5.21 1.17 0.63
CA ASP A 92 5.59 1.74 1.91
C ASP A 92 7.13 1.88 1.99
N SER A 93 7.60 2.91 2.67
CA SER A 93 9.02 3.32 2.67
C SER A 93 9.99 2.34 3.36
N ASP A 94 9.48 1.24 3.89
CA ASP A 94 10.24 0.15 4.53
C ASP A 94 10.09 -1.21 3.85
N ASP A 95 9.27 -1.30 2.77
CA ASP A 95 9.09 -2.52 1.97
C ASP A 95 9.98 -2.54 0.72
N LEU A 96 10.13 -3.73 0.12
CA LEU A 96 10.93 -3.92 -1.09
C LEU A 96 10.13 -4.60 -2.21
N TRP A 97 10.53 -4.34 -3.45
CA TRP A 97 10.02 -5.02 -4.63
C TRP A 97 11.10 -5.80 -5.37
N PRO A 98 10.84 -7.05 -5.80
CA PRO A 98 11.64 -7.74 -6.81
C PRO A 98 11.70 -6.94 -8.12
N GLU A 99 12.78 -7.09 -8.88
CA GLU A 99 13.06 -6.27 -10.07
C GLU A 99 11.98 -6.36 -11.15
N ASN A 100 11.26 -7.47 -11.24
CA ASN A 100 10.21 -7.70 -12.23
C ASN A 100 8.78 -7.36 -11.77
N LYS A 101 8.62 -6.71 -10.59
CA LYS A 101 7.28 -6.48 -10.00
C LYS A 101 6.39 -5.65 -10.89
N LEU A 102 6.85 -4.50 -11.34
CA LEU A 102 6.03 -3.59 -12.14
C LEU A 102 5.66 -4.19 -13.49
N GLU A 103 6.61 -4.81 -14.18
CA GLU A 103 6.39 -5.43 -15.47
C GLU A 103 5.41 -6.60 -15.39
N SER A 104 5.64 -7.52 -14.43
CA SER A 104 4.79 -8.70 -14.25
C SER A 104 3.34 -8.30 -13.93
N GLN A 105 3.17 -7.34 -13.01
CA GLN A 105 1.82 -6.92 -12.61
C GLN A 105 1.13 -6.09 -13.70
N MET A 106 1.85 -5.25 -14.45
CA MET A 106 1.32 -4.52 -15.59
C MET A 106 0.82 -5.47 -16.68
N ASN A 107 1.62 -6.50 -17.03
CA ASN A 107 1.23 -7.51 -18.01
C ASN A 107 -0.03 -8.27 -17.55
N PHE A 108 -0.05 -8.71 -16.28
CA PHE A 108 -1.22 -9.37 -15.68
C PHE A 108 -2.50 -8.51 -15.78
N MET A 109 -2.39 -7.21 -15.51
CA MET A 109 -3.52 -6.28 -15.63
C MET A 109 -3.99 -6.12 -17.09
N LYS A 110 -3.05 -5.96 -18.03
CA LYS A 110 -3.37 -5.75 -19.45
C LYS A 110 -3.96 -7.00 -20.09
N GLU A 111 -3.33 -8.16 -19.91
CA GLU A 111 -3.77 -9.43 -20.50
C GLU A 111 -5.17 -9.85 -20.06
N ASN A 112 -5.53 -9.56 -18.81
CA ASN A 112 -6.83 -9.93 -18.23
C ASN A 112 -7.83 -8.76 -18.19
N ASN A 113 -7.45 -7.57 -18.67
CA ASN A 113 -8.24 -6.35 -18.59
C ASN A 113 -8.68 -5.97 -17.16
N TYR A 114 -7.85 -6.28 -16.16
CA TYR A 114 -8.13 -5.97 -14.75
C TYR A 114 -7.79 -4.52 -14.43
N ALA A 115 -8.65 -3.86 -13.65
CA ALA A 115 -8.44 -2.47 -13.24
C ALA A 115 -7.85 -2.36 -11.83
N PHE A 116 -7.94 -3.39 -10.99
CA PHE A 116 -7.45 -3.40 -9.62
C PHE A 116 -6.85 -4.76 -9.27
N THR A 117 -5.58 -4.80 -8.89
CA THR A 117 -4.83 -6.03 -8.63
C THR A 117 -3.95 -5.92 -7.38
N CYS A 118 -3.63 -7.07 -6.80
CA CYS A 118 -2.63 -7.23 -5.76
C CYS A 118 -1.83 -8.52 -5.98
N THR A 119 -0.74 -8.72 -5.23
CA THR A 119 0.14 -9.89 -5.39
C THR A 119 0.35 -10.62 -4.08
N ASP A 120 0.89 -11.83 -4.13
CA ASP A 120 1.47 -12.48 -2.97
C ASP A 120 2.69 -11.70 -2.47
N TYR A 121 3.07 -11.90 -1.21
CA TYR A 121 4.26 -11.30 -0.64
C TYR A 121 4.94 -12.22 0.37
N GLU A 122 6.23 -12.02 0.56
CA GLU A 122 6.98 -12.66 1.63
C GLU A 122 7.30 -11.69 2.77
N GLN A 123 7.58 -12.22 3.96
CA GLN A 123 8.04 -11.43 5.08
C GLN A 123 9.57 -11.50 5.18
N ILE A 124 10.18 -10.34 5.41
CA ILE A 124 11.61 -10.18 5.67
C ILE A 124 11.85 -9.54 7.04
N ASP A 125 13.03 -9.72 7.60
CA ASP A 125 13.48 -9.00 8.80
C ASP A 125 14.03 -7.60 8.46
N GLU A 126 14.47 -6.87 9.50
CA GLU A 126 15.06 -5.53 9.34
C GLU A 126 16.41 -5.53 8.59
N LYS A 127 17.02 -6.69 8.38
CA LYS A 127 18.28 -6.89 7.63
C LYS A 127 18.07 -7.45 6.22
N ASN A 128 16.86 -7.46 5.71
CA ASN A 128 16.45 -8.02 4.42
C ASN A 128 16.52 -9.57 4.33
N ASN A 129 16.68 -10.30 5.44
CA ASN A 129 16.67 -11.75 5.40
C ASN A 129 15.23 -12.27 5.33
N SER A 130 14.98 -13.28 4.50
CA SER A 130 13.66 -13.93 4.42
C SER A 130 13.31 -14.60 5.75
N LEU A 131 12.09 -14.38 6.22
CA LEU A 131 11.50 -15.08 7.36
C LEU A 131 10.81 -16.39 6.94
N ASN A 132 11.01 -16.84 5.68
CA ASN A 132 10.41 -18.04 5.10
C ASN A 132 8.88 -18.07 5.26
N LYS A 133 8.24 -16.90 5.25
CA LYS A 133 6.80 -16.76 5.40
C LYS A 133 6.20 -16.02 4.23
N ILE A 134 5.47 -16.77 3.40
CA ILE A 134 4.73 -16.25 2.26
C ILE A 134 3.28 -16.05 2.66
N ILE A 135 2.74 -14.86 2.37
CA ILE A 135 1.34 -14.53 2.51
C ILE A 135 0.71 -14.55 1.12
N LYS A 136 -0.24 -15.48 0.94
CA LYS A 136 -0.94 -15.65 -0.33
C LYS A 136 -2.17 -14.76 -0.40
N THR A 137 -2.32 -14.06 -1.50
CA THR A 137 -3.53 -13.30 -1.80
C THR A 137 -4.65 -14.23 -2.29
N LYS A 138 -5.91 -13.79 -2.19
CA LYS A 138 -7.03 -14.51 -2.80
C LYS A 138 -7.03 -14.25 -4.30
N LYS A 139 -7.35 -15.28 -5.12
CA LYS A 139 -7.46 -15.14 -6.59
C LYS A 139 -8.34 -13.95 -7.00
N LYS A 140 -9.42 -13.69 -6.26
CA LYS A 140 -10.21 -12.46 -6.33
C LYS A 140 -10.96 -12.23 -5.02
N THR A 141 -11.18 -10.98 -4.66
CA THR A 141 -12.04 -10.60 -3.54
C THR A 141 -12.82 -9.33 -3.89
N ASN A 142 -13.92 -9.11 -3.20
CA ASN A 142 -14.79 -7.95 -3.40
C ASN A 142 -14.89 -7.12 -2.12
N TYR A 143 -15.71 -6.06 -2.16
CA TYR A 143 -15.97 -5.18 -1.02
C TYR A 143 -16.29 -5.94 0.28
N ASN A 144 -17.23 -6.90 0.24
CA ASN A 144 -17.60 -7.67 1.43
C ASN A 144 -16.45 -8.58 1.93
N GLY A 145 -15.65 -9.12 1.01
CA GLY A 145 -14.48 -9.91 1.37
C GLY A 145 -13.40 -9.10 2.07
N VAL A 146 -13.20 -7.84 1.67
CA VAL A 146 -12.27 -6.89 2.32
C VAL A 146 -12.80 -6.46 3.68
N LEU A 147 -14.09 -6.19 3.82
CA LEU A 147 -14.71 -5.90 5.13
C LEU A 147 -14.50 -7.03 6.14
N LEU A 148 -14.62 -8.29 5.72
CA LEU A 148 -14.46 -9.45 6.61
C LEU A 148 -13.00 -9.65 7.04
N SER A 149 -12.09 -9.60 6.09
CA SER A 149 -10.65 -9.75 6.36
C SER A 149 -9.89 -9.19 5.18
N CYS A 150 -9.23 -8.04 5.36
CA CYS A 150 -8.45 -7.48 4.28
C CYS A 150 -7.25 -8.38 3.94
N PRO A 151 -7.27 -9.10 2.81
CA PRO A 151 -6.19 -9.97 2.38
C PRO A 151 -5.16 -9.21 1.51
N ILE A 152 -5.24 -7.89 1.47
CA ILE A 152 -4.49 -7.03 0.55
C ILE A 152 -3.36 -6.37 1.34
N GLY A 153 -2.11 -6.66 0.99
CA GLY A 153 -0.97 -5.90 1.49
C GLY A 153 -0.81 -4.60 0.71
N ASN A 154 -0.59 -3.47 1.40
CA ASN A 154 -0.52 -2.15 0.76
C ASN A 154 0.49 -2.13 -0.41
N SER A 155 1.71 -2.54 -0.16
CA SER A 155 2.80 -2.50 -1.16
C SER A 155 2.68 -3.55 -2.28
N THR A 156 1.61 -4.37 -2.29
CA THR A 156 1.30 -5.31 -3.38
C THR A 156 0.40 -4.71 -4.44
N VAL A 157 -0.26 -3.59 -4.15
CA VAL A 157 -1.36 -3.06 -4.94
C VAL A 157 -0.91 -2.28 -6.16
N MET A 158 -1.65 -2.49 -7.27
CA MET A 158 -1.65 -1.62 -8.45
C MET A 158 -3.08 -1.47 -8.99
N TYR A 159 -3.46 -0.24 -9.39
CA TYR A 159 -4.74 -0.01 -10.04
C TYR A 159 -4.65 0.95 -11.23
N ASN A 160 -5.60 0.84 -12.15
CA ASN A 160 -5.71 1.68 -13.35
C ASN A 160 -6.48 2.98 -13.03
N VAL A 161 -5.79 4.10 -13.08
CA VAL A 161 -6.33 5.44 -12.77
C VAL A 161 -7.26 5.95 -13.87
N GLU A 162 -7.01 5.60 -15.14
CA GLU A 162 -7.89 6.01 -16.25
C GLU A 162 -9.29 5.42 -16.11
N LYS A 163 -9.39 4.17 -15.62
CA LYS A 163 -10.67 3.50 -15.40
C LYS A 163 -11.36 3.92 -14.11
N LEU A 164 -10.61 4.11 -13.03
CA LEU A 164 -11.17 4.24 -11.68
C LEU A 164 -11.10 5.67 -11.11
N GLY A 165 -10.23 6.51 -11.67
CA GLY A 165 -9.94 7.85 -11.16
C GLY A 165 -8.96 7.85 -9.99
N LYS A 166 -8.68 9.02 -9.46
CA LYS A 166 -7.93 9.19 -8.23
C LYS A 166 -8.87 9.20 -7.02
N PHE A 167 -8.35 8.81 -5.88
CA PHE A 167 -9.05 8.79 -4.61
C PHE A 167 -8.31 9.61 -3.57
N ALA A 168 -9.02 10.15 -2.58
CA ALA A 168 -8.42 10.65 -1.36
C ALA A 168 -8.45 9.53 -0.30
N VAL A 169 -7.33 9.28 0.34
CA VAL A 169 -7.26 8.27 1.40
C VAL A 169 -8.00 8.80 2.64
N PRO A 170 -8.98 8.07 3.20
CA PRO A 170 -9.65 8.52 4.41
C PRO A 170 -8.65 8.76 5.54
N ASN A 171 -8.75 9.93 6.19
CA ASN A 171 -7.82 10.33 7.24
C ASN A 171 -8.09 9.55 8.53
N ILE A 172 -7.68 8.31 8.54
CA ILE A 172 -7.67 7.42 9.69
C ILE A 172 -6.24 6.95 9.92
N ARG A 173 -5.76 7.03 11.15
CA ARG A 173 -4.35 6.77 11.49
C ARG A 173 -3.90 5.33 11.18
N LYS A 174 -4.78 4.33 11.39
CA LYS A 174 -4.56 2.92 11.06
C LYS A 174 -5.69 2.45 10.18
N ARG A 175 -5.48 1.46 9.31
CA ARG A 175 -6.47 0.96 8.34
C ARG A 175 -6.85 1.97 7.25
N ASN A 176 -6.02 2.97 7.00
CA ASN A 176 -6.24 3.92 5.91
C ASN A 176 -6.12 3.26 4.53
N ASP A 177 -5.27 2.26 4.40
CA ASP A 177 -5.14 1.39 3.24
C ASP A 177 -6.42 0.55 3.02
N ASP A 178 -6.94 -0.13 4.04
CA ASP A 178 -8.22 -0.85 3.96
C ASP A 178 -9.36 0.09 3.51
N ALA A 179 -9.41 1.30 4.08
CA ALA A 179 -10.42 2.31 3.73
C ALA A 179 -10.31 2.73 2.25
N LEU A 180 -9.10 2.90 1.74
CA LEU A 180 -8.87 3.19 0.32
C LEU A 180 -9.30 2.03 -0.58
N TRP A 181 -8.97 0.78 -0.21
CA TRP A 181 -9.39 -0.39 -1.00
C TRP A 181 -10.90 -0.54 -1.04
N LEU A 182 -11.59 -0.26 0.06
CA LEU A 182 -13.06 -0.25 0.09
C LEU A 182 -13.65 0.84 -0.82
N GLN A 183 -13.06 2.04 -0.88
CA GLN A 183 -13.50 3.08 -1.82
C GLN A 183 -13.32 2.64 -3.28
N ILE A 184 -12.18 2.04 -3.63
CA ILE A 184 -11.93 1.52 -4.97
C ILE A 184 -12.95 0.41 -5.30
N LEU A 185 -13.24 -0.49 -4.36
CA LEU A 185 -14.19 -1.59 -4.54
C LEU A 185 -15.66 -1.16 -4.58
N LYS A 186 -15.99 0.11 -4.30
CA LYS A 186 -17.31 0.70 -4.61
C LYS A 186 -17.46 1.06 -6.09
N LYS A 187 -16.33 1.25 -6.82
CA LYS A 187 -16.31 1.51 -8.28
C LYS A 187 -15.96 0.26 -9.08
N GLU A 188 -15.03 -0.55 -8.58
CA GLU A 188 -14.60 -1.80 -9.20
C GLU A 188 -15.13 -2.99 -8.41
N LYS A 189 -15.71 -3.95 -9.11
CA LYS A 189 -16.36 -5.10 -8.46
C LYS A 189 -15.39 -5.99 -7.69
N TYR A 190 -14.18 -6.14 -8.21
CA TYR A 190 -13.18 -7.07 -7.66
C TYR A 190 -11.78 -6.48 -7.65
N VAL A 191 -10.98 -6.86 -6.65
CA VAL A 191 -9.53 -6.87 -6.73
C VAL A 191 -9.09 -8.29 -7.10
N TYR A 192 -8.15 -8.41 -8.04
CA TYR A 192 -7.65 -9.69 -8.54
C TYR A 192 -6.24 -9.94 -8.01
N GLY A 193 -6.05 -11.11 -7.40
CA GLY A 193 -4.77 -11.55 -6.86
C GLY A 193 -3.94 -12.29 -7.90
N MET A 194 -2.72 -11.82 -8.10
CA MET A 194 -1.69 -12.49 -8.89
C MET A 194 -0.89 -13.42 -7.97
N PRO A 195 -0.82 -14.74 -8.24
CA PRO A 195 -0.19 -15.70 -7.34
C PRO A 195 1.35 -15.73 -7.50
N ASN A 196 1.97 -14.56 -7.49
CA ASN A 196 3.40 -14.35 -7.58
C ASN A 196 3.86 -13.51 -6.40
N VAL A 197 4.96 -13.90 -5.76
CA VAL A 197 5.59 -13.13 -4.68
C VAL A 197 6.35 -11.96 -5.32
N LEU A 198 5.72 -10.78 -5.30
CA LEU A 198 6.24 -9.56 -5.93
C LEU A 198 6.39 -8.40 -4.94
N MET A 199 6.43 -8.70 -3.65
CA MET A 199 6.68 -7.75 -2.58
C MET A 199 7.32 -8.45 -1.40
N GLN A 200 8.22 -7.77 -0.71
CA GLN A 200 8.87 -8.19 0.52
C GLN A 200 8.45 -7.23 1.64
N TYR A 201 7.61 -7.75 2.54
CA TYR A 201 7.09 -7.01 3.68
C TYR A 201 8.08 -7.05 4.84
N ARG A 202 8.55 -5.89 5.28
CA ARG A 202 9.47 -5.78 6.41
C ARG A 202 8.75 -5.85 7.75
N VAL A 203 9.07 -6.89 8.53
CA VAL A 203 8.59 -7.03 9.90
C VAL A 203 9.49 -6.25 10.83
N ARG A 204 8.94 -5.19 11.45
CA ARG A 204 9.65 -4.30 12.38
C ARG A 204 9.15 -4.48 13.81
N ASN A 205 10.05 -4.38 14.78
CA ASN A 205 9.72 -4.50 16.19
C ASN A 205 8.76 -3.38 16.67
N ASN A 206 8.87 -2.16 16.11
CA ASN A 206 8.08 -0.98 16.47
C ASN A 206 7.06 -0.60 15.40
N SER A 207 6.41 -1.58 14.74
CA SER A 207 5.40 -1.27 13.71
C SER A 207 4.14 -0.63 14.29
N ILE A 208 3.54 0.31 13.56
CA ILE A 208 2.29 0.99 13.93
C ILE A 208 1.15 -0.02 14.18
N SER A 209 1.18 -1.18 13.55
CA SER A 209 0.18 -2.24 13.64
C SER A 209 0.41 -3.25 14.79
N SER A 210 1.45 -3.09 15.61
CA SER A 210 1.81 -4.06 16.67
C SER A 210 0.75 -4.14 17.79
N ASN A 211 0.11 -3.03 18.16
CA ASN A 211 -0.92 -3.01 19.20
C ASN A 211 -2.29 -3.46 18.66
N LYS A 212 -2.65 -4.73 18.96
CA LYS A 212 -3.88 -5.36 18.44
C LYS A 212 -5.17 -4.82 19.09
N VAL A 213 -5.12 -4.39 20.36
CA VAL A 213 -6.30 -3.85 21.05
C VAL A 213 -6.70 -2.50 20.45
N ASP A 214 -5.72 -1.66 20.16
CA ASP A 214 -5.93 -0.37 19.53
C ASP A 214 -6.55 -0.52 18.12
N LEU A 215 -6.24 -1.61 17.40
CA LEU A 215 -6.82 -1.89 16.08
C LEU A 215 -8.35 -2.05 16.11
N ILE A 216 -8.94 -2.55 17.21
CA ILE A 216 -10.40 -2.69 17.34
C ILE A 216 -11.08 -1.32 17.22
N ARG A 217 -10.53 -0.29 17.86
CA ARG A 217 -11.04 1.08 17.78
C ARG A 217 -11.02 1.61 16.34
N TYR A 218 -9.94 1.34 15.59
CA TYR A 218 -9.82 1.76 14.19
C TYR A 218 -10.74 0.95 13.26
N HIS A 219 -10.98 -0.34 13.53
CA HIS A 219 -12.01 -1.11 12.82
C HIS A 219 -13.41 -0.54 13.07
N TRP A 220 -13.72 -0.19 14.33
CA TRP A 220 -14.99 0.45 14.65
C TRP A 220 -15.17 1.75 13.88
N TYR A 221 -14.16 2.62 13.92
CA TYR A 221 -14.19 3.89 13.20
C TYR A 221 -14.35 3.69 11.68
N LEU A 222 -13.58 2.77 11.08
CA LEU A 222 -13.70 2.41 9.67
C LEU A 222 -15.13 1.99 9.32
N TYR A 223 -15.72 1.09 10.10
CA TYR A 223 -17.04 0.56 9.80
C TYR A 223 -18.17 1.55 10.06
N ARG A 224 -18.09 2.32 11.16
CA ARG A 224 -19.16 3.23 11.57
C ARG A 224 -19.10 4.59 10.88
N GLU A 225 -17.93 5.22 10.84
CA GLU A 225 -17.78 6.60 10.40
C GLU A 225 -17.41 6.70 8.90
N ILE A 226 -16.63 5.76 8.38
CA ILE A 226 -16.21 5.81 6.97
C ILE A 226 -17.17 5.01 6.09
N GLU A 227 -17.51 3.77 6.48
CA GLU A 227 -18.36 2.89 5.69
C GLU A 227 -19.84 2.97 6.04
N ASN A 228 -20.22 3.71 7.10
CA ASN A 228 -21.62 3.91 7.54
C ASN A 228 -22.39 2.59 7.75
N LEU A 229 -21.72 1.53 8.21
CA LEU A 229 -22.39 0.26 8.50
C LEU A 229 -23.26 0.38 9.75
N SER A 230 -24.35 -0.40 9.82
CA SER A 230 -25.13 -0.49 11.06
C SER A 230 -24.29 -1.04 12.23
N VAL A 231 -24.70 -0.75 13.47
CA VAL A 231 -24.03 -1.26 14.67
C VAL A 231 -23.90 -2.79 14.63
N PHE A 232 -24.97 -3.51 14.26
CA PHE A 232 -24.95 -4.96 14.16
C PHE A 232 -23.91 -5.47 13.17
N ARG A 233 -23.84 -4.90 11.97
CA ARG A 233 -22.85 -5.28 10.98
C ARG A 233 -21.42 -4.96 11.45
N SER A 234 -21.21 -3.83 12.10
CA SER A 234 -19.90 -3.43 12.61
C SER A 234 -19.41 -4.38 13.70
N VAL A 235 -20.28 -4.72 14.66
CA VAL A 235 -19.97 -5.71 15.72
C VAL A 235 -19.67 -7.08 15.10
N PHE A 236 -20.51 -7.55 14.16
CA PHE A 236 -20.28 -8.83 13.47
C PHE A 236 -18.89 -8.88 12.81
N HIS A 237 -18.50 -7.84 12.04
CA HIS A 237 -17.20 -7.81 11.37
C HIS A 237 -16.03 -7.79 12.36
N ILE A 238 -16.15 -7.06 13.47
CA ILE A 238 -15.11 -7.03 14.52
C ILE A 238 -14.99 -8.40 15.19
N CYS A 239 -16.10 -9.02 15.58
CA CYS A 239 -16.09 -10.36 16.19
C CYS A 239 -15.49 -11.39 15.25
N PHE A 240 -15.84 -11.34 13.96
CA PHE A 240 -15.28 -12.22 12.96
C PHE A 240 -13.76 -11.99 12.77
N TRP A 241 -13.31 -10.74 12.72
CA TRP A 241 -11.89 -10.43 12.66
C TRP A 241 -11.12 -10.95 13.89
N ILE A 242 -11.67 -10.77 15.11
CA ILE A 242 -11.10 -11.32 16.35
C ILE A 242 -11.00 -12.84 16.24
N PHE A 243 -12.07 -13.51 15.82
CA PHE A 243 -12.11 -14.97 15.64
C PHE A 243 -10.99 -15.45 14.69
N LEU A 244 -10.82 -14.80 13.53
CA LEU A 244 -9.75 -15.15 12.59
C LEU A 244 -8.34 -14.97 13.20
N LYS A 245 -8.14 -13.96 14.05
CA LYS A 245 -6.85 -13.73 14.72
C LYS A 245 -6.57 -14.77 15.81
N LEU A 246 -7.58 -15.20 16.54
CA LEU A 246 -7.45 -16.21 17.60
C LEU A 246 -7.28 -17.61 17.02
N SER A 247 -8.03 -17.97 15.97
CA SER A 247 -7.97 -19.28 15.31
C SER A 247 -6.71 -19.48 14.48
N ARG A 248 -5.85 -18.44 14.31
CA ARG A 248 -4.67 -18.45 13.41
C ARG A 248 -5.01 -18.86 11.96
N ILE A 249 -6.27 -18.83 11.60
CA ILE A 249 -6.70 -19.03 10.22
C ILE A 249 -6.40 -17.74 9.46
N LYS A 250 -5.47 -17.81 8.54
CA LYS A 250 -5.13 -16.74 7.61
C LYS A 250 -5.72 -17.03 6.25
#